data_4120d3bd77626c9aa4bb7422f1727c3b
#
_entry.id   4120d3bd77626c9aa4bb7422f1727c3b
#
_cell.length_a   1.000
_cell.length_b   1.000
_cell.length_c   1.000
_cell.angle_alpha   90.00
_cell.angle_beta   90.00
_cell.angle_gamma   90.00
#
_symmetry.space_group_name_H-M   'P 1'
#
loop_
_entity.id
_entity.type
_entity.pdbx_description
1 polymer ?
#
loop_
_entity_poly.entity_id
_entity_poly.type
_entity_poly.pdbx_seq_one_letter_code
_entity_poly.pdbx_strand_id
1 'polypeptide(L)'
;MSDNSRKPVTGIFFALGGGVTLSVNDLAIKALSGSYALHQVILIRAFVGMAIVLGVIWFSKTGFRQLRTRRPLDHLFRVSIVMVSNVTYFVGLSLMPLADAVATAFVAPLLVTLMSAVILREQVGPRRWAAVAVGMVGVVIMTRPGAGVIQPAAILVLISAFCYASSHMMTRRMRLTESAMTLNFFVQCGFILVSLSFGLFAGDGHLAQAPGSTWEFLFRPWHVPPVGDWWAFLATGVAVGVGGLMMSQAYRTTEAALVAPFEYVGMPMAIFWGVVVFGSWPDATAWAGIALICGAGLYTLWRETLRRKKDLDVAAPSGDL
;
A
#
# COMPACT_ATOMS: atom_id res chain seq x y z
N MET A 1 15.13 -16.85 -26.94
CA MET A 1 14.69 -15.46 -26.97
C MET A 1 13.21 -15.24 -26.53
N SER A 2 12.57 -16.13 -25.78
CA SER A 2 11.11 -16.09 -25.51
C SER A 2 10.70 -15.76 -24.05
N ASP A 3 11.63 -15.36 -23.18
CA ASP A 3 11.32 -15.21 -21.73
C ASP A 3 11.09 -13.77 -21.25
N ASN A 4 11.32 -12.76 -22.08
CA ASN A 4 11.25 -11.35 -21.66
C ASN A 4 9.85 -10.74 -21.79
N SER A 5 8.93 -11.33 -22.55
CA SER A 5 7.57 -10.82 -22.78
C SER A 5 6.57 -11.18 -21.67
N ARG A 6 6.83 -12.24 -20.91
CA ARG A 6 5.94 -12.72 -19.83
C ARG A 6 6.09 -11.97 -18.51
N LYS A 7 7.24 -11.38 -18.24
CA LYS A 7 7.56 -10.71 -16.97
C LYS A 7 6.62 -9.55 -16.60
N PRO A 8 6.22 -8.66 -17.54
CA PRO A 8 5.35 -7.55 -17.19
C PRO A 8 3.90 -7.97 -16.86
N VAL A 9 3.35 -8.97 -17.57
CA VAL A 9 2.00 -9.50 -17.30
C VAL A 9 1.94 -10.12 -15.90
N THR A 10 3.00 -10.83 -15.52
CA THR A 10 3.13 -11.43 -14.18
C THR A 10 3.14 -10.35 -13.08
N GLY A 11 3.88 -9.24 -13.28
CA GLY A 11 3.90 -8.13 -12.32
C GLY A 11 2.55 -7.44 -12.19
N ILE A 12 1.82 -7.26 -13.28
CA ILE A 12 0.45 -6.71 -13.27
C ILE A 12 -0.49 -7.63 -12.49
N PHE A 13 -0.43 -8.94 -12.73
CA PHE A 13 -1.23 -9.91 -11.98
C PHE A 13 -0.98 -9.83 -10.47
N PHE A 14 0.31 -9.75 -10.08
CA PHE A 14 0.67 -9.56 -8.68
C PHE A 14 0.20 -8.22 -8.11
N ALA A 15 0.21 -7.13 -8.87
CA ALA A 15 -0.29 -5.84 -8.43
C ALA A 15 -1.81 -5.87 -8.19
N LEU A 16 -2.57 -6.40 -9.14
CA LEU A 16 -4.03 -6.55 -9.01
C LEU A 16 -4.40 -7.44 -7.83
N GLY A 17 -3.82 -8.63 -7.75
CA GLY A 17 -4.09 -9.55 -6.64
C GLY A 17 -3.65 -8.99 -5.28
N GLY A 18 -2.52 -8.31 -5.24
CA GLY A 18 -2.04 -7.60 -4.05
C GLY A 18 -2.99 -6.50 -3.63
N GLY A 19 -3.47 -5.67 -4.57
CA GLY A 19 -4.41 -4.58 -4.30
C GLY A 19 -5.76 -5.09 -3.75
N VAL A 20 -6.34 -6.12 -4.36
CA VAL A 20 -7.56 -6.76 -3.87
C VAL A 20 -7.34 -7.35 -2.47
N THR A 21 -6.25 -8.06 -2.26
CA THR A 21 -5.95 -8.67 -0.96
C THR A 21 -5.74 -7.60 0.12
N LEU A 22 -5.01 -6.52 -0.18
CA LEU A 22 -4.79 -5.42 0.77
C LEU A 22 -6.06 -4.63 1.06
N SER A 23 -7.06 -4.59 0.16
CA SER A 23 -8.35 -3.97 0.46
C SER A 23 -9.09 -4.67 1.61
N VAL A 24 -8.92 -5.99 1.74
CA VAL A 24 -9.45 -6.76 2.88
C VAL A 24 -8.73 -6.38 4.18
N ASN A 25 -7.42 -6.08 4.12
CA ASN A 25 -6.70 -5.57 5.28
C ASN A 25 -7.28 -4.22 5.75
N ASP A 26 -7.55 -3.30 4.83
CA ASP A 26 -8.09 -1.98 5.17
C ASP A 26 -9.51 -2.08 5.76
N LEU A 27 -10.35 -2.93 5.18
CA LEU A 27 -11.67 -3.29 5.73
C LEU A 27 -11.56 -3.78 7.17
N ALA A 28 -10.71 -4.80 7.40
CA ALA A 28 -10.58 -5.44 8.70
C ALA A 28 -10.00 -4.49 9.77
N ILE A 29 -9.00 -3.68 9.41
CA ILE A 29 -8.44 -2.67 10.32
C ILE A 29 -9.48 -1.59 10.63
N LYS A 30 -10.25 -1.13 9.64
CA LYS A 30 -11.33 -0.15 9.88
C LYS A 30 -12.38 -0.73 10.83
N ALA A 31 -12.76 -1.99 10.68
CA ALA A 31 -13.68 -2.66 11.60
C ALA A 31 -13.12 -2.77 13.03
N LEU A 32 -11.82 -3.04 13.19
CA LEU A 32 -11.15 -3.16 14.49
C LEU A 32 -10.82 -1.81 15.13
N SER A 33 -10.76 -0.71 14.36
CA SER A 33 -10.28 0.59 14.84
C SER A 33 -11.15 1.22 15.93
N GLY A 34 -12.42 0.81 16.04
CA GLY A 34 -13.35 1.26 17.08
C GLY A 34 -13.10 0.63 18.45
N SER A 35 -12.45 -0.55 18.51
CA SER A 35 -12.37 -1.34 19.74
C SER A 35 -10.95 -1.61 20.22
N TYR A 36 -9.96 -1.71 19.32
CA TYR A 36 -8.61 -2.16 19.63
C TYR A 36 -7.57 -1.07 19.43
N ALA A 37 -6.42 -1.19 20.10
CA ALA A 37 -5.25 -0.35 19.84
C ALA A 37 -4.60 -0.71 18.51
N LEU A 38 -4.14 0.30 17.74
CA LEU A 38 -3.47 0.07 16.45
C LEU A 38 -2.28 -0.88 16.58
N HIS A 39 -1.42 -0.67 17.58
CA HIS A 39 -0.23 -1.50 17.79
C HIS A 39 -0.59 -2.94 18.20
N GLN A 40 -1.71 -3.19 18.87
CA GLN A 40 -2.21 -4.54 19.14
C GLN A 40 -2.66 -5.23 17.85
N VAL A 41 -3.43 -4.53 17.00
CA VAL A 41 -3.87 -5.06 15.70
C VAL A 41 -2.66 -5.37 14.82
N ILE A 42 -1.69 -4.44 14.74
CA ILE A 42 -0.47 -4.62 13.94
C ILE A 42 0.36 -5.80 14.45
N LEU A 43 0.46 -6.01 15.77
CA LEU A 43 1.22 -7.13 16.34
C LEU A 43 0.63 -8.47 15.93
N ILE A 44 -0.68 -8.66 16.17
CA ILE A 44 -1.35 -9.93 15.85
C ILE A 44 -1.28 -10.24 14.35
N ARG A 45 -1.60 -9.25 13.49
CA ARG A 45 -1.50 -9.44 12.03
C ARG A 45 -0.08 -9.75 11.57
N ALA A 46 0.94 -9.14 12.22
CA ALA A 46 2.33 -9.36 11.85
C ALA A 46 2.80 -10.79 12.19
N PHE A 47 2.32 -11.38 13.28
CA PHE A 47 2.57 -12.79 13.58
C PHE A 47 1.94 -13.71 12.52
N VAL A 48 0.69 -13.46 12.13
CA VAL A 48 0.03 -14.25 11.07
C VAL A 48 0.75 -14.05 9.73
N GLY A 49 1.07 -12.81 9.35
CA GLY A 49 1.81 -12.50 8.14
C GLY A 49 3.22 -13.12 8.14
N MET A 50 3.91 -13.11 9.29
CA MET A 50 5.21 -13.77 9.46
C MET A 50 5.11 -15.28 9.26
N ALA A 51 4.08 -15.94 9.84
CA ALA A 51 3.87 -17.38 9.65
C ALA A 51 3.69 -17.73 8.17
N ILE A 52 2.94 -16.91 7.41
CA ILE A 52 2.76 -17.09 5.96
C ILE A 52 4.08 -16.92 5.22
N VAL A 53 4.84 -15.85 5.51
CA VAL A 53 6.14 -15.59 4.87
C VAL A 53 7.12 -16.73 5.16
N LEU A 54 7.21 -17.19 6.40
CA LEU A 54 8.07 -18.30 6.79
C LEU A 54 7.62 -19.62 6.14
N GLY A 55 6.31 -19.85 6.03
CA GLY A 55 5.75 -21.00 5.32
C GLY A 55 6.16 -21.00 3.84
N VAL A 56 6.01 -19.86 3.15
CA VAL A 56 6.44 -19.73 1.75
C VAL A 56 7.95 -19.92 1.59
N ILE A 57 8.76 -19.42 2.54
CA ILE A 57 10.22 -19.62 2.55
C ILE A 57 10.57 -21.09 2.73
N TRP A 58 9.87 -21.78 3.64
CA TRP A 58 10.10 -23.21 3.89
C TRP A 58 9.93 -24.08 2.63
N PHE A 59 8.87 -23.81 1.85
CA PHE A 59 8.60 -24.51 0.60
C PHE A 59 9.40 -23.97 -0.60
N SER A 60 10.18 -22.89 -0.44
CA SER A 60 10.97 -22.34 -1.52
C SER A 60 12.27 -23.13 -1.74
N LYS A 61 12.74 -23.20 -3.00
CA LYS A 61 14.00 -23.90 -3.33
C LYS A 61 15.24 -23.34 -2.61
N THR A 62 15.23 -22.04 -2.26
CA THR A 62 16.34 -21.34 -1.59
C THR A 62 16.27 -21.46 -0.07
N GLY A 63 15.10 -21.80 0.49
CA GLY A 63 14.88 -21.92 1.92
C GLY A 63 15.27 -20.67 2.70
N PHE A 64 15.64 -20.84 3.96
CA PHE A 64 16.04 -19.75 4.87
C PHE A 64 17.34 -19.04 4.48
N ARG A 65 18.14 -19.58 3.56
CA ARG A 65 19.37 -18.92 3.11
C ARG A 65 19.12 -17.57 2.46
N GLN A 66 17.93 -17.36 1.88
CA GLN A 66 17.54 -16.07 1.27
C GLN A 66 17.36 -14.96 2.29
N LEU A 67 17.18 -15.24 3.59
CA LEU A 67 17.07 -14.23 4.64
C LEU A 67 18.41 -13.58 4.99
N ARG A 68 19.53 -14.13 4.50
CA ARG A 68 20.86 -13.55 4.71
C ARG A 68 21.06 -12.36 3.78
N THR A 69 20.82 -11.15 4.31
CA THR A 69 21.03 -9.91 3.58
C THR A 69 22.47 -9.40 3.71
N ARG A 70 22.93 -8.68 2.67
CA ARG A 70 24.17 -7.88 2.70
C ARG A 70 23.90 -6.38 2.84
N ARG A 71 22.61 -5.99 2.99
CA ARG A 71 22.17 -4.59 3.04
C ARG A 71 21.27 -4.30 4.25
N PRO A 72 21.74 -4.55 5.48
CA PRO A 72 20.89 -4.40 6.68
C PRO A 72 20.40 -2.97 6.89
N LEU A 73 21.20 -1.94 6.55
CA LEU A 73 20.80 -0.54 6.66
C LEU A 73 19.70 -0.16 5.67
N ASP A 74 19.75 -0.68 4.44
CA ASP A 74 18.67 -0.47 3.45
C ASP A 74 17.36 -1.09 3.94
N HIS A 75 17.41 -2.28 4.57
CA HIS A 75 16.24 -2.90 5.20
C HIS A 75 15.73 -2.07 6.38
N LEU A 76 16.60 -1.62 7.28
CA LEU A 76 16.21 -0.79 8.42
C LEU A 76 15.52 0.49 7.96
N PHE A 77 16.11 1.21 7.00
CA PHE A 77 15.54 2.44 6.46
C PHE A 77 14.18 2.19 5.79
N ARG A 78 14.07 1.12 4.96
CA ARG A 78 12.82 0.74 4.31
C ARG A 78 11.75 0.37 5.34
N VAL A 79 12.09 -0.42 6.34
CA VAL A 79 11.18 -0.82 7.42
C VAL A 79 10.67 0.41 8.18
N SER A 80 11.56 1.34 8.55
CA SER A 80 11.16 2.59 9.24
C SER A 80 10.16 3.40 8.41
N ILE A 81 10.40 3.57 7.10
CA ILE A 81 9.47 4.25 6.20
C ILE A 81 8.13 3.51 6.13
N VAL A 82 8.12 2.18 6.04
CA VAL A 82 6.90 1.38 6.03
C VAL A 82 6.15 1.51 7.36
N MET A 83 6.85 1.57 8.49
CA MET A 83 6.22 1.80 9.81
C MET A 83 5.52 3.16 9.86
N VAL A 84 6.22 4.24 9.48
CA VAL A 84 5.63 5.58 9.42
C VAL A 84 4.41 5.59 8.50
N SER A 85 4.53 5.01 7.30
CA SER A 85 3.42 4.89 6.35
C SER A 85 2.21 4.20 6.97
N ASN A 86 2.41 3.06 7.62
CA ASN A 86 1.30 2.28 8.20
C ASN A 86 0.63 3.01 9.37
N VAL A 87 1.41 3.56 10.30
CA VAL A 87 0.86 4.27 11.47
C VAL A 87 0.05 5.48 11.00
N THR A 88 0.60 6.32 10.13
CA THR A 88 -0.10 7.52 9.65
C THR A 88 -1.32 7.18 8.81
N TYR A 89 -1.25 6.13 7.97
CA TYR A 89 -2.41 5.67 7.20
C TYR A 89 -3.55 5.19 8.09
N PHE A 90 -3.28 4.29 9.03
CA PHE A 90 -4.34 3.68 9.82
C PHE A 90 -4.91 4.61 10.88
N VAL A 91 -4.12 5.53 11.41
CA VAL A 91 -4.66 6.63 12.23
C VAL A 91 -5.58 7.53 11.38
N GLY A 92 -5.17 7.91 10.18
CA GLY A 92 -6.04 8.64 9.25
C GLY A 92 -7.31 7.86 8.88
N LEU A 93 -7.17 6.56 8.56
CA LEU A 93 -8.28 5.67 8.23
C LEU A 93 -9.31 5.53 9.37
N SER A 94 -8.87 5.54 10.64
CA SER A 94 -9.80 5.45 11.77
C SER A 94 -10.71 6.68 11.88
N LEU A 95 -10.25 7.85 11.41
CA LEU A 95 -10.90 9.15 11.58
C LEU A 95 -11.82 9.56 10.40
N MET A 96 -11.80 8.81 9.28
CA MET A 96 -12.56 9.17 8.08
C MET A 96 -13.19 7.92 7.44
N PRO A 97 -14.22 8.09 6.55
CA PRO A 97 -14.79 6.98 5.80
C PRO A 97 -13.74 6.21 5.01
N LEU A 98 -13.91 4.88 4.88
CA LEU A 98 -12.95 4.01 4.20
C LEU A 98 -12.66 4.46 2.76
N ALA A 99 -13.70 4.80 2.01
CA ALA A 99 -13.56 5.25 0.62
C ALA A 99 -12.74 6.56 0.52
N ASP A 100 -12.94 7.51 1.43
CA ASP A 100 -12.24 8.80 1.44
C ASP A 100 -10.75 8.63 1.81
N ALA A 101 -10.45 7.78 2.80
CA ALA A 101 -9.07 7.47 3.19
C ALA A 101 -8.31 6.80 2.04
N VAL A 102 -8.90 5.78 1.42
CA VAL A 102 -8.30 5.07 0.28
C VAL A 102 -8.16 6.00 -0.94
N ALA A 103 -9.18 6.82 -1.23
CA ALA A 103 -9.10 7.80 -2.32
C ALA A 103 -7.96 8.80 -2.13
N THR A 104 -7.79 9.33 -0.92
CA THR A 104 -6.68 10.24 -0.59
C THR A 104 -5.33 9.52 -0.70
N ALA A 105 -5.24 8.26 -0.26
CA ALA A 105 -4.03 7.45 -0.38
C ALA A 105 -3.64 7.18 -1.84
N PHE A 106 -4.58 7.22 -2.78
CA PHE A 106 -4.29 7.02 -4.21
C PHE A 106 -3.53 8.16 -4.89
N VAL A 107 -3.10 9.17 -4.17
CA VAL A 107 -1.98 10.01 -4.59
C VAL A 107 -0.67 9.19 -4.69
N ALA A 108 -0.56 8.07 -3.97
CA ALA A 108 0.67 7.27 -3.93
C ALA A 108 1.14 6.78 -5.32
N PRO A 109 0.32 6.20 -6.21
CA PRO A 109 0.75 5.85 -7.56
C PRO A 109 1.26 7.05 -8.38
N LEU A 110 0.70 8.24 -8.15
CA LEU A 110 1.18 9.47 -8.81
C LEU A 110 2.56 9.87 -8.25
N LEU A 111 2.74 9.78 -6.92
CA LEU A 111 4.03 9.99 -6.27
C LEU A 111 5.07 8.96 -6.70
N VAL A 112 4.69 7.68 -6.86
CA VAL A 112 5.56 6.63 -7.42
C VAL A 112 6.04 7.03 -8.81
N THR A 113 5.15 7.53 -9.67
CA THR A 113 5.50 8.00 -11.01
C THR A 113 6.45 9.20 -10.95
N LEU A 114 6.18 10.18 -10.10
CA LEU A 114 7.05 11.34 -9.89
C LEU A 114 8.43 10.92 -9.39
N MET A 115 8.47 10.09 -8.36
CA MET A 115 9.72 9.62 -7.76
C MET A 115 10.52 8.73 -8.72
N SER A 116 9.87 7.92 -9.56
CA SER A 116 10.56 7.12 -10.57
C SER A 116 11.29 8.00 -11.58
N ALA A 117 10.68 9.11 -11.98
CA ALA A 117 11.32 10.08 -12.87
C ALA A 117 12.53 10.77 -12.21
N VAL A 118 12.38 11.20 -10.94
CA VAL A 118 13.42 12.00 -10.25
C VAL A 118 14.55 11.11 -9.71
N ILE A 119 14.20 10.00 -9.03
CA ILE A 119 15.16 9.14 -8.30
C ILE A 119 15.76 8.09 -9.22
N LEU A 120 14.93 7.41 -10.03
CA LEU A 120 15.36 6.35 -10.94
C LEU A 120 15.74 6.90 -12.33
N ARG A 121 15.51 8.20 -12.56
CA ARG A 121 15.75 8.87 -13.84
C ARG A 121 15.04 8.21 -15.03
N GLU A 122 13.86 7.62 -14.74
CA GLU A 122 13.01 7.07 -15.80
C GLU A 122 12.42 8.21 -16.65
N GLN A 123 12.39 8.04 -17.98
CA GLN A 123 11.83 9.07 -18.87
C GLN A 123 10.31 9.12 -18.76
N VAL A 124 9.80 10.18 -18.16
CA VAL A 124 8.36 10.46 -18.02
C VAL A 124 7.95 11.51 -19.05
N GLY A 125 7.09 11.13 -19.99
CA GLY A 125 6.61 12.03 -21.03
C GLY A 125 5.62 13.09 -20.51
N PRO A 126 5.41 14.21 -21.26
CA PRO A 126 4.59 15.34 -20.80
C PRO A 126 3.13 14.96 -20.49
N ARG A 127 2.57 14.00 -21.20
CA ARG A 127 1.20 13.51 -20.95
C ARG A 127 1.05 12.81 -19.60
N ARG A 128 2.10 12.15 -19.15
CA ARG A 128 2.14 11.50 -17.83
C ARG A 128 2.24 12.55 -16.72
N TRP A 129 3.00 13.63 -16.96
CA TRP A 129 3.02 14.79 -16.09
C TRP A 129 1.65 15.47 -15.99
N ALA A 130 0.91 15.60 -17.11
CA ALA A 130 -0.45 16.11 -17.12
C ALA A 130 -1.40 15.22 -16.29
N ALA A 131 -1.29 13.89 -16.40
CA ALA A 131 -2.07 12.96 -15.59
C ALA A 131 -1.76 13.11 -14.09
N VAL A 132 -0.47 13.25 -13.72
CA VAL A 132 -0.08 13.53 -12.34
C VAL A 132 -0.72 14.82 -11.84
N ALA A 133 -0.67 15.90 -12.63
CA ALA A 133 -1.29 17.19 -12.28
C ALA A 133 -2.81 17.06 -12.06
N VAL A 134 -3.52 16.38 -12.97
CA VAL A 134 -4.97 16.14 -12.85
C VAL A 134 -5.29 15.32 -11.59
N GLY A 135 -4.53 14.25 -11.32
CA GLY A 135 -4.70 13.45 -10.11
C GLY A 135 -4.45 14.25 -8.84
N MET A 136 -3.45 15.14 -8.83
CA MET A 136 -3.19 16.05 -7.69
C MET A 136 -4.35 17.04 -7.46
N VAL A 137 -4.99 17.54 -8.52
CA VAL A 137 -6.24 18.34 -8.38
C VAL A 137 -7.32 17.50 -7.70
N GLY A 138 -7.48 16.24 -8.09
CA GLY A 138 -8.41 15.31 -7.42
C GLY A 138 -8.13 15.16 -5.92
N VAL A 139 -6.85 15.06 -5.52
CA VAL A 139 -6.45 15.03 -4.11
C VAL A 139 -6.83 16.31 -3.38
N VAL A 140 -6.58 17.47 -3.98
CA VAL A 140 -6.97 18.78 -3.39
C VAL A 140 -8.49 18.85 -3.18
N ILE A 141 -9.28 18.36 -4.12
CA ILE A 141 -10.75 18.27 -3.97
C ILE A 141 -11.12 17.36 -2.80
N MET A 142 -10.48 16.20 -2.67
CA MET A 142 -10.73 15.25 -1.57
C MET A 142 -10.36 15.81 -0.20
N THR A 143 -9.26 16.56 -0.11
CA THR A 143 -8.78 17.15 1.17
C THR A 143 -9.63 18.34 1.63
N ARG A 144 -10.50 18.89 0.78
CA ARG A 144 -11.45 19.98 1.09
C ARG A 144 -10.82 21.17 1.82
N PRO A 145 -9.78 21.83 1.30
CA PRO A 145 -9.04 22.87 2.03
C PRO A 145 -9.88 24.12 2.36
N GLY A 146 -11.08 24.26 1.78
CA GLY A 146 -11.99 25.40 1.99
C GLY A 146 -12.96 25.27 3.18
N ALA A 147 -12.99 24.13 3.88
CA ALA A 147 -13.88 23.92 5.04
C ALA A 147 -13.30 24.47 6.37
N GLY A 148 -12.33 25.36 6.32
CA GLY A 148 -11.77 26.09 7.47
C GLY A 148 -10.55 25.44 8.13
N VAL A 149 -10.37 24.13 8.05
CA VAL A 149 -9.18 23.40 8.54
C VAL A 149 -8.95 22.22 7.62
N ILE A 150 -7.73 22.09 7.08
CA ILE A 150 -7.31 20.83 6.42
C ILE A 150 -7.43 19.74 7.49
N GLN A 151 -8.27 18.73 7.23
CA GLN A 151 -8.51 17.68 8.23
C GLN A 151 -7.19 16.98 8.58
N PRO A 152 -6.77 16.89 9.84
CA PRO A 152 -5.52 16.22 10.24
C PRO A 152 -5.41 14.79 9.70
N ALA A 153 -6.54 14.11 9.59
CA ALA A 153 -6.64 12.78 9.00
C ALA A 153 -6.13 12.72 7.55
N ALA A 154 -6.51 13.68 6.70
CA ALA A 154 -6.06 13.74 5.31
C ALA A 154 -4.55 13.98 5.21
N ILE A 155 -3.98 14.83 6.06
CA ILE A 155 -2.52 15.06 6.11
C ILE A 155 -1.79 13.76 6.47
N LEU A 156 -2.28 13.02 7.47
CA LEU A 156 -1.70 11.74 7.86
C LEU A 156 -1.70 10.73 6.70
N VAL A 157 -2.80 10.66 5.95
CA VAL A 157 -2.89 9.79 4.77
C VAL A 157 -1.94 10.24 3.65
N LEU A 158 -1.75 11.55 3.44
CA LEU A 158 -0.79 12.07 2.46
C LEU A 158 0.66 11.76 2.84
N ILE A 159 1.02 11.91 4.13
CA ILE A 159 2.34 11.49 4.65
C ILE A 159 2.54 10.00 4.41
N SER A 160 1.52 9.19 4.71
CA SER A 160 1.55 7.75 4.43
C SER A 160 1.79 7.46 2.96
N ALA A 161 1.07 8.12 2.05
CA ALA A 161 1.21 7.92 0.61
C ALA A 161 2.64 8.23 0.11
N PHE A 162 3.26 9.29 0.63
CA PHE A 162 4.65 9.62 0.31
C PHE A 162 5.62 8.54 0.82
N CYS A 163 5.46 8.10 2.07
CA CYS A 163 6.27 7.02 2.64
C CYS A 163 6.06 5.70 1.90
N TYR A 164 4.82 5.37 1.53
CA TYR A 164 4.49 4.20 0.72
C TYR A 164 5.21 4.22 -0.63
N ALA A 165 5.10 5.32 -1.38
CA ALA A 165 5.81 5.49 -2.65
C ALA A 165 7.33 5.34 -2.47
N SER A 166 7.90 5.95 -1.43
CA SER A 166 9.32 5.84 -1.11
C SER A 166 9.75 4.40 -0.84
N SER A 167 8.93 3.62 -0.11
CA SER A 167 9.20 2.20 0.18
C SER A 167 9.23 1.33 -1.08
N HIS A 168 8.38 1.63 -2.07
CA HIS A 168 8.39 0.95 -3.36
C HIS A 168 9.58 1.31 -4.22
N MET A 169 10.05 2.57 -4.16
CA MET A 169 11.32 2.95 -4.81
C MET A 169 12.50 2.19 -4.21
N MET A 170 12.54 2.01 -2.88
CA MET A 170 13.55 1.20 -2.24
C MET A 170 13.44 -0.29 -2.63
N THR A 171 12.23 -0.85 -2.67
CA THR A 171 11.99 -2.22 -3.17
C THR A 171 12.56 -2.40 -4.58
N ARG A 172 12.33 -1.43 -5.46
CA ARG A 172 12.86 -1.43 -6.82
C ARG A 172 14.39 -1.37 -6.85
N ARG A 173 15.00 -0.53 -6.01
CA ARG A 173 16.45 -0.40 -5.86
C ARG A 173 17.10 -1.71 -5.37
N MET A 174 16.43 -2.42 -4.45
CA MET A 174 16.92 -3.66 -3.85
C MET A 174 16.61 -4.93 -4.69
N ARG A 175 15.94 -4.82 -5.82
CA ARG A 175 15.42 -5.95 -6.62
C ARG A 175 16.45 -7.01 -7.04
N LEU A 176 17.71 -6.60 -7.24
CA LEU A 176 18.78 -7.47 -7.70
C LEU A 176 19.46 -8.25 -6.57
N THR A 177 19.34 -7.75 -5.34
CA THR A 177 20.01 -8.31 -4.16
C THR A 177 19.08 -9.05 -3.22
N GLU A 178 17.80 -8.63 -3.16
CA GLU A 178 16.85 -9.12 -2.18
C GLU A 178 15.62 -9.79 -2.85
N SER A 179 15.13 -10.87 -2.25
CA SER A 179 13.89 -11.51 -2.69
C SER A 179 12.65 -10.79 -2.13
N ALA A 180 11.48 -10.98 -2.74
CA ALA A 180 10.22 -10.46 -2.19
C ALA A 180 9.94 -11.00 -0.77
N MET A 181 10.31 -12.26 -0.52
CA MET A 181 10.15 -12.92 0.77
C MET A 181 11.07 -12.28 1.81
N THR A 182 12.33 -12.00 1.48
CA THR A 182 13.29 -11.30 2.35
C THR A 182 12.78 -9.90 2.70
N LEU A 183 12.34 -9.15 1.70
CA LEU A 183 11.79 -7.80 1.89
C LEU A 183 10.57 -7.80 2.81
N ASN A 184 9.68 -8.76 2.67
CA ASN A 184 8.49 -8.88 3.49
C ASN A 184 8.81 -9.39 4.90
N PHE A 185 9.72 -10.36 5.03
CA PHE A 185 10.20 -10.87 6.32
C PHE A 185 10.71 -9.73 7.22
N PHE A 186 11.61 -8.88 6.72
CA PHE A 186 12.13 -7.75 7.51
C PHE A 186 11.05 -6.74 7.88
N VAL A 187 10.05 -6.52 7.03
CA VAL A 187 8.89 -5.68 7.37
C VAL A 187 8.08 -6.29 8.51
N GLN A 188 7.80 -7.59 8.48
CA GLN A 188 7.07 -8.25 9.56
C GLN A 188 7.89 -8.23 10.87
N CYS A 189 9.21 -8.43 10.81
CA CYS A 189 10.08 -8.26 11.97
C CYS A 189 9.96 -6.85 12.58
N GLY A 190 9.96 -5.82 11.73
CA GLY A 190 9.81 -4.44 12.19
C GLY A 190 8.45 -4.19 12.82
N PHE A 191 7.36 -4.70 12.21
CA PHE A 191 6.01 -4.61 12.79
C PHE A 191 5.94 -5.27 14.15
N ILE A 192 6.47 -6.49 14.31
CA ILE A 192 6.49 -7.20 15.59
C ILE A 192 7.28 -6.40 16.62
N LEU A 193 8.51 -5.98 16.29
CA LEU A 193 9.39 -5.26 17.21
C LEU A 193 8.76 -3.94 17.68
N VAL A 194 8.31 -3.10 16.73
CA VAL A 194 7.75 -1.78 17.07
C VAL A 194 6.44 -1.92 17.83
N SER A 195 5.54 -2.81 17.38
CA SER A 195 4.24 -2.99 18.05
C SER A 195 4.37 -3.59 19.43
N LEU A 196 5.30 -4.54 19.62
CA LEU A 196 5.58 -5.11 20.93
C LEU A 196 6.19 -4.06 21.88
N SER A 197 7.18 -3.28 21.40
CA SER A 197 7.78 -2.21 22.19
C SER A 197 6.75 -1.16 22.59
N PHE A 198 5.86 -0.78 21.66
CA PHE A 198 4.80 0.18 21.92
C PHE A 198 3.76 -0.38 22.89
N GLY A 199 3.40 -1.66 22.75
CA GLY A 199 2.48 -2.34 23.65
C GLY A 199 3.02 -2.47 25.07
N LEU A 200 4.30 -2.76 25.23
CA LEU A 200 4.95 -2.79 26.55
C LEU A 200 5.03 -1.41 27.19
N PHE A 201 5.14 -0.35 26.38
CA PHE A 201 5.23 1.03 26.88
C PHE A 201 3.87 1.67 27.12
N ALA A 202 2.86 1.45 26.27
CA ALA A 202 1.58 2.14 26.28
C ALA A 202 0.36 1.22 26.35
N GLY A 203 0.55 -0.08 26.38
CA GLY A 203 -0.54 -1.07 26.33
C GLY A 203 -1.37 -1.18 27.61
N ASP A 204 -0.89 -0.66 28.73
CA ASP A 204 -1.62 -0.55 29.99
C ASP A 204 -2.68 0.57 30.01
N GLY A 205 -2.64 1.48 29.01
CA GLY A 205 -3.59 2.56 28.86
C GLY A 205 -3.26 3.84 29.62
N HIS A 206 -2.08 3.96 30.24
CA HIS A 206 -1.69 5.21 30.95
C HIS A 206 -1.58 6.43 29.99
N LEU A 207 -1.42 6.20 28.68
CA LEU A 207 -1.42 7.23 27.63
C LEU A 207 -2.76 7.30 26.89
N ALA A 208 -3.81 6.67 27.41
CA ALA A 208 -5.12 6.65 26.75
C ALA A 208 -5.62 8.09 26.50
N GLN A 209 -6.09 8.33 25.30
CA GLN A 209 -6.59 9.63 24.85
C GLN A 209 -8.11 9.69 25.00
N ALA A 210 -8.63 10.93 25.05
CA ALA A 210 -10.07 11.15 25.08
C ALA A 210 -10.76 10.54 23.83
N PRO A 211 -11.97 10.00 23.97
CA PRO A 211 -12.74 9.50 22.85
C PRO A 211 -12.88 10.55 21.74
N GLY A 212 -12.65 10.15 20.49
CA GLY A 212 -12.70 11.03 19.32
C GLY A 212 -11.41 11.82 19.04
N SER A 213 -10.36 11.68 19.87
CA SER A 213 -9.06 12.29 19.56
C SER A 213 -8.36 11.59 18.39
N THR A 214 -7.52 12.34 17.65
CA THR A 214 -6.73 11.81 16.52
C THR A 214 -5.86 10.61 16.91
N TRP A 215 -5.42 10.55 18.15
CA TRP A 215 -4.48 9.55 18.64
C TRP A 215 -5.13 8.46 19.49
N GLU A 216 -6.46 8.50 19.67
CA GLU A 216 -7.19 7.50 20.46
C GLU A 216 -6.89 6.07 20.00
N PHE A 217 -6.94 5.83 18.68
CA PHE A 217 -6.65 4.52 18.10
C PHE A 217 -5.21 4.03 18.39
N LEU A 218 -4.26 4.96 18.48
CA LEU A 218 -2.87 4.61 18.75
C LEU A 218 -2.61 4.28 20.22
N PHE A 219 -3.25 4.99 21.17
CA PHE A 219 -2.97 4.93 22.60
C PHE A 219 -4.03 4.20 23.43
N ARG A 220 -4.94 3.48 22.77
CA ARG A 220 -5.94 2.66 23.47
C ARG A 220 -5.27 1.51 24.24
N PRO A 221 -5.77 1.12 25.44
CA PRO A 221 -5.23 -0.03 26.17
C PRO A 221 -5.46 -1.34 25.42
N TRP A 222 -4.59 -2.31 25.67
CA TRP A 222 -4.75 -3.66 25.17
C TRP A 222 -5.81 -4.42 25.93
N HIS A 223 -6.56 -5.24 25.24
CA HIS A 223 -7.45 -6.21 25.85
C HIS A 223 -7.53 -7.48 24.99
N VAL A 224 -7.90 -8.60 25.62
CA VAL A 224 -8.00 -9.88 24.93
C VAL A 224 -9.20 -9.85 23.97
N PRO A 225 -9.02 -10.11 22.67
CA PRO A 225 -10.12 -10.13 21.72
C PRO A 225 -11.11 -11.25 22.02
N PRO A 226 -12.43 -10.99 22.04
CA PRO A 226 -13.43 -12.04 22.07
C PRO A 226 -13.37 -12.89 20.81
N VAL A 227 -13.87 -14.13 20.90
CA VAL A 227 -13.77 -15.12 19.82
C VAL A 227 -14.36 -14.59 18.50
N GLY A 228 -15.42 -13.79 18.57
CA GLY A 228 -16.09 -13.19 17.41
C GLY A 228 -15.22 -12.25 16.57
N ASP A 229 -14.18 -11.65 17.12
CA ASP A 229 -13.36 -10.65 16.42
C ASP A 229 -12.10 -11.26 15.76
N TRP A 230 -11.75 -12.51 16.11
CA TRP A 230 -10.54 -13.15 15.56
C TRP A 230 -10.53 -13.28 14.05
N TRP A 231 -11.72 -13.37 13.41
CA TRP A 231 -11.78 -13.40 11.95
C TRP A 231 -11.13 -12.15 11.32
N ALA A 232 -11.36 -10.97 11.92
CA ALA A 232 -10.81 -9.71 11.40
C ALA A 232 -9.29 -9.63 11.60
N PHE A 233 -8.78 -10.10 12.76
CA PHE A 233 -7.34 -10.21 12.98
C PHE A 233 -6.66 -11.19 12.03
N LEU A 234 -7.28 -12.34 11.79
CA LEU A 234 -6.77 -13.33 10.83
C LEU A 234 -6.85 -12.79 9.39
N ALA A 235 -7.97 -12.15 9.02
CA ALA A 235 -8.14 -11.58 7.69
C ALA A 235 -7.07 -10.52 7.38
N THR A 236 -6.79 -9.59 8.31
CA THR A 236 -5.74 -8.60 8.10
C THR A 236 -4.34 -9.23 8.08
N GLY A 237 -4.07 -10.25 8.90
CA GLY A 237 -2.80 -10.97 8.91
C GLY A 237 -2.53 -11.73 7.62
N VAL A 238 -3.53 -12.46 7.11
CA VAL A 238 -3.47 -13.15 5.81
C VAL A 238 -3.31 -12.14 4.67
N ALA A 239 -4.10 -11.06 4.70
CA ALA A 239 -4.05 -10.03 3.68
C ALA A 239 -2.67 -9.36 3.60
N VAL A 240 -2.04 -9.05 4.72
CA VAL A 240 -0.69 -8.46 4.75
C VAL A 240 0.38 -9.48 4.34
N GLY A 241 0.28 -10.73 4.78
CA GLY A 241 1.21 -11.79 4.41
C GLY A 241 1.20 -12.06 2.89
N VAL A 242 0.03 -12.29 2.33
CA VAL A 242 -0.14 -12.60 0.90
C VAL A 242 -0.01 -11.33 0.04
N GLY A 243 -0.77 -10.27 0.37
CA GLY A 243 -0.78 -9.02 -0.40
C GLY A 243 0.58 -8.33 -0.40
N GLY A 244 1.28 -8.32 0.74
CA GLY A 244 2.63 -7.77 0.86
C GLY A 244 3.65 -8.53 0.01
N LEU A 245 3.57 -9.86 -0.05
CA LEU A 245 4.41 -10.68 -0.95
C LEU A 245 4.09 -10.37 -2.41
N MET A 246 2.80 -10.29 -2.79
CA MET A 246 2.37 -9.99 -4.15
C MET A 246 2.85 -8.60 -4.58
N MET A 247 2.64 -7.56 -3.77
CA MET A 247 3.11 -6.21 -4.06
C MET A 247 4.64 -6.12 -4.14
N SER A 248 5.35 -6.74 -3.20
CA SER A 248 6.81 -6.79 -3.26
C SER A 248 7.31 -7.47 -4.54
N GLN A 249 6.64 -8.53 -4.97
CA GLN A 249 6.97 -9.23 -6.21
C GLN A 249 6.64 -8.39 -7.45
N ALA A 250 5.51 -7.69 -7.47
CA ALA A 250 5.12 -6.80 -8.56
C ALA A 250 6.19 -5.72 -8.79
N TYR A 251 6.55 -4.96 -7.76
CA TYR A 251 7.55 -3.88 -7.84
C TYR A 251 8.98 -4.37 -8.05
N ARG A 252 9.25 -5.62 -7.70
CA ARG A 252 10.55 -6.22 -7.91
C ARG A 252 10.76 -6.68 -9.36
N THR A 253 9.73 -7.22 -9.99
CA THR A 253 9.82 -7.83 -11.33
C THR A 253 9.49 -6.87 -12.46
N THR A 254 8.74 -5.80 -12.18
CA THR A 254 8.20 -4.90 -13.19
C THR A 254 8.55 -3.44 -12.85
N GLU A 255 8.60 -2.58 -13.86
CA GLU A 255 8.83 -1.15 -13.68
C GLU A 255 7.76 -0.54 -12.77
N ALA A 256 8.20 0.30 -11.81
CA ALA A 256 7.31 0.88 -10.83
C ALA A 256 6.17 1.67 -11.48
N ALA A 257 6.51 2.42 -12.51
CA ALA A 257 5.59 3.22 -13.29
C ALA A 257 4.54 2.41 -14.07
N LEU A 258 4.83 1.13 -14.38
CA LEU A 258 3.87 0.22 -15.01
C LEU A 258 2.98 -0.48 -13.97
N VAL A 259 3.50 -0.75 -12.78
CA VAL A 259 2.78 -1.41 -11.67
C VAL A 259 1.76 -0.48 -11.02
N ALA A 260 2.19 0.75 -10.71
CA ALA A 260 1.42 1.71 -9.91
C ALA A 260 -0.04 1.93 -10.38
N PRO A 261 -0.36 2.05 -11.69
CA PRO A 261 -1.75 2.21 -12.12
C PRO A 261 -2.67 1.04 -11.78
N PHE A 262 -2.13 -0.18 -11.61
CA PHE A 262 -2.95 -1.34 -11.28
C PHE A 262 -3.35 -1.39 -9.80
N GLU A 263 -2.70 -0.60 -8.95
CA GLU A 263 -3.11 -0.44 -7.56
C GLU A 263 -4.48 0.25 -7.43
N TYR A 264 -4.91 1.01 -8.45
CA TYR A 264 -6.24 1.64 -8.45
C TYR A 264 -7.40 0.64 -8.34
N VAL A 265 -7.16 -0.68 -8.49
CA VAL A 265 -8.14 -1.72 -8.18
C VAL A 265 -8.63 -1.64 -6.73
N GLY A 266 -7.81 -1.13 -5.81
CA GLY A 266 -8.19 -0.91 -4.42
C GLY A 266 -9.35 0.07 -4.25
N MET A 267 -9.54 1.04 -5.19
CA MET A 267 -10.61 2.03 -5.09
C MET A 267 -12.02 1.43 -5.23
N PRO A 268 -12.36 0.69 -6.31
CA PRO A 268 -13.67 0.04 -6.36
C PRO A 268 -13.88 -0.92 -5.19
N MET A 269 -12.81 -1.56 -4.67
CA MET A 269 -12.92 -2.40 -3.47
C MET A 269 -13.24 -1.58 -2.23
N ALA A 270 -12.58 -0.42 -2.03
CA ALA A 270 -12.85 0.46 -0.89
C ALA A 270 -14.28 1.02 -0.90
N ILE A 271 -14.81 1.40 -2.08
CA ILE A 271 -16.20 1.82 -2.24
C ILE A 271 -17.13 0.67 -1.90
N PHE A 272 -16.88 -0.51 -2.47
CA PHE A 272 -17.68 -1.70 -2.22
C PHE A 272 -17.75 -2.02 -0.72
N TRP A 273 -16.61 -2.11 -0.04
CA TRP A 273 -16.55 -2.36 1.40
C TRP A 273 -17.17 -1.23 2.22
N GLY A 274 -16.95 0.02 1.83
CA GLY A 274 -17.53 1.21 2.48
C GLY A 274 -19.05 1.16 2.49
N VAL A 275 -19.65 0.81 1.36
CA VAL A 275 -21.10 0.72 1.21
C VAL A 275 -21.67 -0.54 1.89
N VAL A 276 -21.10 -1.71 1.59
CA VAL A 276 -21.67 -3.00 2.03
C VAL A 276 -21.50 -3.23 3.53
N VAL A 277 -20.36 -2.85 4.09
CA VAL A 277 -20.02 -3.16 5.50
C VAL A 277 -20.31 -1.99 6.43
N PHE A 278 -20.02 -0.75 5.97
CA PHE A 278 -20.14 0.44 6.82
C PHE A 278 -21.33 1.33 6.46
N GLY A 279 -22.09 1.02 5.40
CA GLY A 279 -23.22 1.85 4.94
C GLY A 279 -22.82 3.26 4.48
N SER A 280 -21.53 3.51 4.25
CA SER A 280 -20.98 4.83 3.91
C SER A 280 -20.88 5.01 2.41
N TRP A 281 -21.75 5.85 1.85
CA TRP A 281 -21.69 6.27 0.45
C TRP A 281 -20.79 7.49 0.30
N PRO A 282 -19.89 7.53 -0.71
CA PRO A 282 -19.14 8.74 -1.03
C PRO A 282 -20.11 9.87 -1.41
N ASP A 283 -19.85 11.08 -0.92
CA ASP A 283 -20.62 12.26 -1.32
C ASP A 283 -20.17 12.80 -2.69
N ALA A 284 -20.85 13.84 -3.20
CA ALA A 284 -20.57 14.40 -4.52
C ALA A 284 -19.12 14.90 -4.66
N THR A 285 -18.53 15.45 -3.61
CA THR A 285 -17.14 15.93 -3.58
C THR A 285 -16.17 14.76 -3.63
N ALA A 286 -16.44 13.70 -2.85
CA ALA A 286 -15.66 12.47 -2.89
C ALA A 286 -15.72 11.83 -4.29
N TRP A 287 -16.90 11.72 -4.90
CA TRP A 287 -17.03 11.20 -6.26
C TRP A 287 -16.24 12.01 -7.31
N ALA A 288 -16.24 13.35 -7.20
CA ALA A 288 -15.46 14.20 -8.10
C ALA A 288 -13.94 13.94 -7.94
N GLY A 289 -13.45 13.88 -6.70
CA GLY A 289 -12.04 13.56 -6.43
C GLY A 289 -11.64 12.15 -6.88
N ILE A 290 -12.47 11.14 -6.59
CA ILE A 290 -12.30 9.75 -7.04
C ILE A 290 -12.20 9.69 -8.57
N ALA A 291 -13.11 10.34 -9.28
CA ALA A 291 -13.13 10.35 -10.76
C ALA A 291 -11.85 10.94 -11.33
N LEU A 292 -11.35 12.05 -10.77
CA LEU A 292 -10.10 12.68 -11.22
C LEU A 292 -8.87 11.80 -10.94
N ILE A 293 -8.75 11.25 -9.72
CA ILE A 293 -7.61 10.42 -9.32
C ILE A 293 -7.58 9.13 -10.14
N CYS A 294 -8.70 8.39 -10.16
CA CYS A 294 -8.80 7.15 -10.93
C CYS A 294 -8.69 7.40 -12.43
N GLY A 295 -9.32 8.45 -12.94
CA GLY A 295 -9.23 8.84 -14.36
C GLY A 295 -7.80 9.15 -14.79
N ALA A 296 -7.04 9.89 -13.98
CA ALA A 296 -5.63 10.15 -14.22
C ALA A 296 -4.79 8.86 -14.22
N GLY A 297 -5.03 7.96 -13.27
CA GLY A 297 -4.35 6.66 -13.19
C GLY A 297 -4.66 5.76 -14.39
N LEU A 298 -5.94 5.60 -14.74
CA LEU A 298 -6.38 4.80 -15.87
C LEU A 298 -5.90 5.36 -17.22
N TYR A 299 -5.88 6.70 -17.36
CA TYR A 299 -5.30 7.36 -18.55
C TYR A 299 -3.82 7.03 -18.68
N THR A 300 -3.07 7.10 -17.58
CA THR A 300 -1.64 6.75 -17.56
C THR A 300 -1.43 5.29 -18.00
N LEU A 301 -2.22 4.37 -17.47
CA LEU A 301 -2.20 2.96 -17.83
C LEU A 301 -2.49 2.74 -19.33
N TRP A 302 -3.58 3.33 -19.83
CA TRP A 302 -3.98 3.20 -21.23
C TRP A 302 -2.89 3.68 -22.17
N ARG A 303 -2.27 4.82 -21.87
CA ARG A 303 -1.18 5.38 -22.68
C ARG A 303 0.09 4.54 -22.64
N GLU A 304 0.42 3.96 -21.50
CA GLU A 304 1.59 3.08 -21.36
C GLU A 304 1.42 1.79 -22.19
N THR A 305 0.22 1.22 -22.16
CA THR A 305 -0.09 0.01 -22.96
C THR A 305 -0.02 0.30 -24.47
N LEU A 306 -0.52 1.46 -24.91
CA LEU A 306 -0.42 1.87 -26.32
C LEU A 306 1.03 2.10 -26.78
N ARG A 307 1.83 2.80 -25.96
CA ARG A 307 3.23 3.05 -26.28
C ARG A 307 4.00 1.75 -26.43
N ARG A 308 3.81 0.84 -25.49
CA ARG A 308 4.45 -0.46 -25.52
C ARG A 308 4.06 -1.30 -26.73
N LYS A 309 2.78 -1.28 -27.12
CA LYS A 309 2.33 -1.97 -28.34
C LYS A 309 3.08 -1.43 -29.56
N LYS A 310 3.17 -0.10 -29.67
CA LYS A 310 3.91 0.55 -30.76
C LYS A 310 5.40 0.20 -30.78
N ASP A 311 6.05 0.16 -29.61
CA ASP A 311 7.48 -0.23 -29.51
C ASP A 311 7.71 -1.70 -29.90
N LEU A 312 6.76 -2.59 -29.61
CA LEU A 312 6.79 -3.99 -30.04
C LEU A 312 6.57 -4.14 -31.55
N ASP A 313 5.65 -3.37 -32.13
CA ASP A 313 5.38 -3.37 -33.57
C ASP A 313 6.60 -2.87 -34.39
N VAL A 314 7.34 -1.88 -33.84
CA VAL A 314 8.58 -1.36 -34.46
C VAL A 314 9.75 -2.34 -34.28
N ALA A 315 9.77 -3.13 -33.20
CA ALA A 315 10.81 -4.11 -32.94
C ALA A 315 10.58 -5.46 -33.65
N ALA A 316 9.41 -5.68 -34.22
CA ALA A 316 9.14 -6.85 -35.07
C ALA A 316 9.91 -6.66 -36.39
N PRO A 317 10.83 -7.57 -36.77
CA PRO A 317 11.49 -7.49 -38.05
C PRO A 317 10.42 -7.52 -39.16
N SER A 318 10.45 -6.52 -40.03
CA SER A 318 9.70 -6.57 -41.29
C SER A 318 10.12 -7.86 -41.98
N GLY A 319 9.22 -8.85 -41.93
CA GLY A 319 9.38 -10.07 -42.71
C GLY A 319 9.21 -9.71 -44.18
N ASP A 320 10.28 -9.19 -44.79
CA ASP A 320 10.39 -9.15 -46.22
C ASP A 320 10.87 -10.51 -46.69
N LEU A 321 10.03 -11.10 -47.48
CA LEU A 321 10.17 -12.32 -48.30
C LEU A 321 11.43 -12.28 -49.22
#